data_17faabfc5f6850918a44155ba3fe47e8
#
_entry.id   17faabfc5f6850918a44155ba3fe47e8
#
_cell.length_a   1.000
_cell.length_b   1.000
_cell.length_c   1.000
_cell.angle_alpha   90.00
_cell.angle_beta   90.00
_cell.angle_gamma   90.00
#
_symmetry.space_group_name_H-M   'P 1'
#
loop_
_entity.id
_entity.type
_entity.pdbx_description
1 polymer ?
#
loop_
_entity_poly.entity_id
_entity_poly.type
_entity_poly.pdbx_seq_one_letter_code
_entity_poly.pdbx_strand_id
1 'polypeptide(L)'
;MAKAKSTRVSARRRSGNQRRERVIFGDVMKSARRKANEQENRRTSKRELKSVWAAVAADPHCDPLETGDWGKRFLRWLLAALLLPLCWVTTWTFLSRFSHATVDQGFWQTSEFWYFAVGGLVMTGWFATGVLHRWFLLMYVLGHELTHAIFVFLFRGRVTDFHVSAEGGYITTNKSNLLIALSPYFVPFWSLVIALVYVIARLSIADPPRGLDLALYGSLGFTWTFHMAWTLWMLPRDQPDLRENGTLLSLVVIYLANIVLLVGLQCLASEAPLRSMREFGMEWFRHAATWGDVALRHAVDWLRAGGAAAGL
;
A
#
# COMPACT_ATOMS: atom_id res chain seq x y z
N MET A 1 1.14 61.54 -62.45
CA MET A 1 1.75 60.46 -63.29
C MET A 1 2.82 59.75 -62.53
N ALA A 2 2.57 58.50 -62.05
CA ALA A 2 3.59 57.58 -61.72
C ALA A 2 2.93 56.17 -61.61
N LYS A 3 3.39 55.24 -62.48
CA LYS A 3 2.85 53.91 -62.66
C LYS A 3 3.29 52.97 -61.51
N ALA A 4 2.31 52.35 -60.87
CA ALA A 4 2.59 51.24 -59.95
C ALA A 4 2.97 49.96 -60.72
N LYS A 5 4.15 49.36 -60.40
CA LYS A 5 4.59 48.05 -60.89
C LYS A 5 4.04 46.95 -59.97
N SER A 6 3.16 46.14 -60.53
CA SER A 6 2.68 44.88 -59.93
C SER A 6 3.76 43.82 -60.02
N THR A 7 4.24 43.34 -58.89
CA THR A 7 5.16 42.17 -58.80
C THR A 7 4.33 40.92 -58.49
N ARG A 8 4.11 40.10 -59.51
CA ARG A 8 3.53 38.75 -59.38
C ARG A 8 4.55 37.82 -58.74
N VAL A 9 4.31 37.36 -57.53
CA VAL A 9 5.04 36.25 -56.89
C VAL A 9 4.43 34.94 -57.38
N SER A 10 5.19 34.20 -58.21
CA SER A 10 4.81 32.86 -58.69
C SER A 10 4.99 31.87 -57.56
N ALA A 11 3.90 31.31 -57.05
CA ALA A 11 3.88 30.19 -56.15
C ALA A 11 4.37 28.92 -56.86
N ARG A 12 5.61 28.54 -56.66
CA ARG A 12 6.23 27.27 -57.12
C ARG A 12 5.63 26.13 -56.31
N ARG A 13 4.64 25.44 -56.85
CA ARG A 13 4.12 24.14 -56.35
C ARG A 13 5.27 23.11 -56.38
N ARG A 14 5.81 22.84 -55.16
CA ARG A 14 6.63 21.65 -54.97
C ARG A 14 5.68 20.43 -54.89
N SER A 15 5.59 19.70 -55.97
CA SER A 15 5.04 18.34 -56.03
C SER A 15 5.97 17.41 -55.27
N GLY A 16 5.71 17.24 -53.97
CA GLY A 16 6.34 16.21 -53.18
C GLY A 16 5.77 14.85 -53.55
N ASN A 17 6.47 14.11 -54.35
CA ASN A 17 6.21 12.72 -54.67
C ASN A 17 6.40 11.92 -53.37
N GLN A 18 5.39 11.86 -52.50
CA GLN A 18 5.36 10.93 -51.37
C GLN A 18 5.20 9.53 -51.97
N ARG A 19 6.31 8.86 -52.18
CA ARG A 19 6.36 7.41 -52.33
C ARG A 19 5.63 6.82 -51.14
N ARG A 20 4.40 6.35 -51.36
CA ARG A 20 3.69 5.49 -50.43
C ARG A 20 4.52 4.23 -50.30
N GLU A 21 5.38 4.18 -49.28
CA GLU A 21 6.02 2.94 -48.85
C GLU A 21 4.88 1.94 -48.59
N ARG A 22 4.87 0.87 -49.35
CA ARG A 22 3.98 -0.27 -49.08
C ARG A 22 4.38 -0.81 -47.73
N VAL A 23 3.60 -0.45 -46.72
CA VAL A 23 3.78 -1.00 -45.37
C VAL A 23 3.50 -2.50 -45.48
N ILE A 24 4.56 -3.30 -45.45
CA ILE A 24 4.46 -4.75 -45.53
C ILE A 24 3.79 -5.21 -44.24
N PHE A 25 2.72 -6.00 -44.32
CA PHE A 25 1.95 -6.53 -43.21
C PHE A 25 2.87 -7.17 -42.14
N GLY A 26 3.99 -7.79 -42.54
CA GLY A 26 5.02 -8.32 -41.66
C GLY A 26 5.70 -7.28 -40.78
N ASP A 27 5.90 -6.05 -41.26
CA ASP A 27 6.55 -4.99 -40.49
C ASP A 27 5.58 -4.35 -39.50
N VAL A 28 4.29 -4.29 -39.87
CA VAL A 28 3.22 -3.87 -38.91
C VAL A 28 3.07 -4.90 -37.80
N MET A 29 3.06 -6.20 -38.13
CA MET A 29 3.01 -7.26 -37.12
C MET A 29 4.25 -7.27 -36.21
N LYS A 30 5.46 -7.06 -36.76
CA LYS A 30 6.67 -6.96 -35.95
C LYS A 30 6.65 -5.73 -35.03
N SER A 31 6.18 -4.60 -35.52
CA SER A 31 6.08 -3.37 -34.71
C SER A 31 4.98 -3.48 -33.62
N ALA A 32 3.84 -4.12 -33.95
CA ALA A 32 2.79 -4.40 -32.98
C ALA A 32 3.25 -5.39 -31.91
N ARG A 33 3.96 -6.46 -32.31
CA ARG A 33 4.52 -7.45 -31.37
C ARG A 33 5.61 -6.85 -30.49
N ARG A 34 6.44 -5.94 -31.03
CA ARG A 34 7.43 -5.21 -30.25
C ARG A 34 6.78 -4.25 -29.23
N LYS A 35 5.76 -3.51 -29.65
CA LYS A 35 4.97 -2.65 -28.73
C LYS A 35 4.22 -3.47 -27.68
N ALA A 36 3.66 -4.62 -28.04
CA ALA A 36 3.03 -5.53 -27.10
C ALA A 36 4.05 -6.09 -26.10
N ASN A 37 5.24 -6.53 -26.54
CA ASN A 37 6.31 -6.98 -25.67
C ASN A 37 6.88 -5.84 -24.80
N GLU A 38 7.01 -4.62 -25.31
CA GLU A 38 7.44 -3.46 -24.54
C GLU A 38 6.37 -3.08 -23.48
N GLN A 39 5.09 -3.22 -23.83
CA GLN A 39 3.97 -3.01 -22.93
C GLN A 39 3.86 -4.13 -21.89
N GLU A 40 4.11 -5.37 -22.31
CA GLU A 40 4.16 -6.54 -21.45
C GLU A 40 5.42 -6.49 -20.55
N ASN A 41 6.58 -6.08 -21.03
CA ASN A 41 7.78 -5.83 -20.23
C ASN A 41 7.63 -4.62 -19.29
N ARG A 42 6.82 -3.63 -19.63
CA ARG A 42 6.41 -2.59 -18.67
C ARG A 42 5.40 -3.11 -17.65
N ARG A 43 4.53 -4.07 -18.02
CA ARG A 43 3.53 -4.69 -17.14
C ARG A 43 4.07 -5.84 -16.32
N THR A 44 4.90 -6.67 -16.92
CA THR A 44 5.63 -7.78 -16.30
C THR A 44 7.07 -7.41 -16.06
N SER A 45 7.42 -6.11 -15.92
CA SER A 45 8.70 -5.83 -15.36
C SER A 45 8.87 -6.86 -14.25
N LYS A 46 9.59 -7.94 -14.56
CA LYS A 46 10.33 -8.74 -13.61
C LYS A 46 11.35 -7.78 -12.99
N ARG A 47 10.85 -6.79 -12.26
CA ARG A 47 11.59 -6.30 -11.14
C ARG A 47 11.64 -7.52 -10.26
N GLU A 48 12.69 -8.32 -10.44
CA GLU A 48 13.21 -9.11 -9.36
C GLU A 48 12.87 -8.32 -8.12
N LEU A 49 12.34 -8.95 -7.11
CA LEU A 49 12.19 -8.38 -5.78
C LEU A 49 13.56 -7.80 -5.41
N LYS A 50 13.86 -6.64 -5.96
CA LYS A 50 14.95 -5.81 -5.46
C LYS A 50 14.56 -5.65 -4.03
N SER A 51 15.36 -6.18 -3.15
CA SER A 51 15.09 -6.17 -1.71
C SER A 51 14.47 -4.82 -1.35
N VAL A 52 13.61 -4.76 -0.35
CA VAL A 52 13.02 -3.51 0.16
C VAL A 52 14.11 -2.43 0.29
N TRP A 53 15.35 -2.82 0.64
CA TRP A 53 16.55 -2.01 0.65
C TRP A 53 16.94 -1.44 -0.71
N ALA A 54 16.84 -2.21 -1.78
CA ALA A 54 17.14 -1.69 -3.13
C ALA A 54 16.02 -0.76 -3.63
N ALA A 55 14.76 -0.96 -3.22
CA ALA A 55 13.67 -0.02 -3.49
C ALA A 55 13.86 1.28 -2.69
N VAL A 56 14.28 1.19 -1.43
CA VAL A 56 14.63 2.35 -0.58
C VAL A 56 15.87 3.08 -1.08
N ALA A 57 16.90 2.35 -1.56
CA ALA A 57 18.13 2.91 -2.10
C ALA A 57 17.98 3.45 -3.53
N ALA A 58 17.01 2.95 -4.29
CA ALA A 58 16.70 3.39 -5.66
C ALA A 58 15.64 4.50 -5.69
N ASP A 59 15.47 5.26 -4.60
CA ASP A 59 14.61 6.44 -4.59
C ASP A 59 15.14 7.44 -5.65
N PRO A 60 14.47 7.59 -6.83
CA PRO A 60 14.96 8.44 -7.90
C PRO A 60 14.82 9.94 -7.60
N HIS A 61 14.28 10.32 -6.45
CA HIS A 61 14.36 11.67 -5.91
C HIS A 61 15.67 11.95 -5.17
N CYS A 62 16.67 11.11 -5.35
CA CYS A 62 18.06 11.55 -5.28
C CYS A 62 18.38 12.45 -6.48
N ASP A 63 17.62 13.51 -6.74
CA ASP A 63 18.11 14.60 -7.53
C ASP A 63 19.24 15.27 -6.72
N PRO A 64 20.49 15.18 -7.22
CA PRO A 64 21.64 15.67 -6.44
C PRO A 64 21.69 17.18 -6.29
N LEU A 65 20.72 17.92 -6.82
CA LEU A 65 20.81 19.36 -7.05
C LEU A 65 19.80 20.22 -6.31
N GLU A 66 18.82 19.66 -5.61
CA GLU A 66 18.01 20.47 -4.67
C GLU A 66 18.65 20.48 -3.29
N THR A 67 19.64 21.33 -3.12
CA THR A 67 20.33 21.62 -1.85
C THR A 67 19.41 22.16 -0.75
N GLY A 68 18.13 22.41 -1.04
CA GLY A 68 17.11 22.89 -0.09
C GLY A 68 16.41 21.82 0.76
N ASP A 69 16.47 20.54 0.43
CA ASP A 69 15.62 19.50 1.04
C ASP A 69 16.37 18.54 1.99
N TRP A 70 17.64 18.80 2.25
CA TRP A 70 18.44 17.95 3.16
C TRP A 70 17.84 17.85 4.56
N GLY A 71 17.30 18.95 5.08
CA GLY A 71 16.64 18.97 6.39
C GLY A 71 15.37 18.11 6.43
N LYS A 72 14.54 18.18 5.40
CA LYS A 72 13.33 17.36 5.29
C LYS A 72 13.68 15.88 5.14
N ARG A 73 14.71 15.56 4.34
CA ARG A 73 15.21 14.20 4.17
C ARG A 73 15.71 13.62 5.49
N PHE A 74 16.57 14.35 6.17
CA PHE A 74 17.10 13.96 7.47
C PHE A 74 15.96 13.76 8.49
N LEU A 75 15.00 14.68 8.54
CA LEU A 75 13.83 14.55 9.42
C LEU A 75 13.01 13.30 9.12
N ARG A 76 12.77 12.98 7.83
CA ARG A 76 12.05 11.76 7.43
C ARG A 76 12.78 10.48 7.86
N TRP A 77 14.12 10.44 7.68
CA TRP A 77 14.94 9.33 8.14
C TRP A 77 14.95 9.21 9.66
N LEU A 78 15.06 10.32 10.35
CA LEU A 78 15.01 10.36 11.82
C LEU A 78 13.66 9.86 12.34
N LEU A 79 12.55 10.32 11.76
CA LEU A 79 11.20 9.85 12.11
C LEU A 79 11.04 8.36 11.83
N ALA A 80 11.50 7.88 10.68
CA ALA A 80 11.48 6.45 10.37
C ALA A 80 12.26 5.65 11.42
N ALA A 81 13.47 6.08 11.77
CA ALA A 81 14.31 5.43 12.78
C ALA A 81 13.66 5.40 14.16
N LEU A 82 12.99 6.49 14.56
CA LEU A 82 12.25 6.58 15.82
C LEU A 82 11.01 5.68 15.87
N LEU A 83 10.39 5.42 14.72
CA LEU A 83 9.22 4.53 14.63
C LEU A 83 9.61 3.03 14.61
N LEU A 84 10.83 2.66 14.23
CA LEU A 84 11.25 1.25 14.17
C LEU A 84 11.15 0.53 15.52
N PRO A 85 11.62 1.07 16.66
CA PRO A 85 11.41 0.45 17.97
C PRO A 85 9.93 0.28 18.30
N LEU A 86 9.09 1.22 17.90
CA LEU A 86 7.64 1.14 18.08
C LEU A 86 7.05 -0.02 17.27
N CYS A 87 7.47 -0.18 16.01
CA CYS A 87 7.09 -1.32 15.18
C CYS A 87 7.49 -2.63 15.85
N TRP A 88 8.72 -2.71 16.35
CA TRP A 88 9.24 -3.91 17.01
C TRP A 88 8.42 -4.30 18.24
N VAL A 89 8.27 -3.38 19.19
CA VAL A 89 7.55 -3.65 20.45
C VAL A 89 6.09 -3.99 20.20
N THR A 90 5.43 -3.28 19.27
CA THR A 90 4.02 -3.53 18.92
C THR A 90 3.86 -4.91 18.29
N THR A 91 4.75 -5.27 17.36
CA THR A 91 4.74 -6.61 16.73
C THR A 91 5.00 -7.71 17.75
N TRP A 92 5.99 -7.54 18.62
CA TRP A 92 6.30 -8.51 19.65
C TRP A 92 5.11 -8.75 20.58
N THR A 93 4.50 -7.67 21.06
CA THR A 93 3.32 -7.75 21.95
C THR A 93 2.15 -8.40 21.24
N PHE A 94 1.89 -8.03 19.98
CA PHE A 94 0.84 -8.64 19.18
C PHE A 94 1.05 -10.14 19.02
N LEU A 95 2.25 -10.58 18.63
CA LEU A 95 2.56 -12.00 18.42
C LEU A 95 2.48 -12.78 19.72
N SER A 96 2.95 -12.23 20.84
CA SER A 96 2.85 -12.86 22.17
C SER A 96 1.38 -13.13 22.54
N ARG A 97 0.51 -12.13 22.39
CA ARG A 97 -0.92 -12.28 22.68
C ARG A 97 -1.64 -13.18 21.67
N PHE A 98 -1.27 -13.08 20.38
CA PHE A 98 -1.84 -13.95 19.36
C PHE A 98 -1.45 -15.43 19.59
N SER A 99 -0.21 -15.69 19.97
CA SER A 99 0.23 -17.03 20.36
C SER A 99 -0.58 -17.57 21.53
N HIS A 100 -0.80 -16.77 22.57
CA HIS A 100 -1.62 -17.14 23.72
C HIS A 100 -3.07 -17.46 23.31
N ALA A 101 -3.70 -16.58 22.49
CA ALA A 101 -5.06 -16.81 22.01
C ALA A 101 -5.17 -18.07 21.15
N THR A 102 -4.17 -18.37 20.33
CA THR A 102 -4.21 -19.52 19.42
C THR A 102 -3.87 -20.84 20.16
N VAL A 103 -2.85 -20.85 21.01
CA VAL A 103 -2.36 -22.06 21.66
C VAL A 103 -3.20 -22.41 22.89
N ASP A 104 -3.47 -21.42 23.77
CA ASP A 104 -4.10 -21.68 25.05
C ASP A 104 -5.64 -21.59 24.98
N GLN A 105 -6.19 -20.76 24.12
CA GLN A 105 -7.63 -20.53 24.00
C GLN A 105 -8.29 -21.27 22.82
N GLY A 106 -7.50 -21.98 22.01
CA GLY A 106 -8.00 -22.82 20.92
C GLY A 106 -8.73 -22.02 19.81
N PHE A 107 -8.33 -20.78 19.54
CA PHE A 107 -8.93 -19.93 18.50
C PHE A 107 -9.07 -20.64 17.16
N TRP A 108 -8.07 -21.44 16.77
CA TRP A 108 -8.09 -22.22 15.54
C TRP A 108 -9.13 -23.37 15.52
N GLN A 109 -9.77 -23.68 16.66
CA GLN A 109 -10.84 -24.67 16.74
C GLN A 109 -12.22 -24.06 16.41
N THR A 110 -12.31 -22.75 16.31
CA THR A 110 -13.58 -22.06 16.03
C THR A 110 -14.00 -22.17 14.57
N SER A 111 -15.30 -22.23 14.31
CA SER A 111 -15.85 -22.21 12.95
C SER A 111 -15.46 -20.91 12.22
N GLU A 112 -15.48 -19.81 12.95
CA GLU A 112 -15.17 -18.45 12.50
C GLU A 112 -13.75 -18.39 11.90
N PHE A 113 -12.79 -18.98 12.59
CA PHE A 113 -11.41 -19.07 12.08
C PHE A 113 -11.37 -19.83 10.74
N TRP A 114 -12.05 -20.96 10.64
CA TRP A 114 -12.00 -21.77 9.43
C TRP A 114 -12.72 -21.09 8.25
N TYR A 115 -13.83 -20.43 8.48
CA TYR A 115 -14.47 -19.66 7.42
C TYR A 115 -13.59 -18.51 6.94
N PHE A 116 -12.94 -17.79 7.85
CA PHE A 116 -11.97 -16.77 7.51
C PHE A 116 -10.79 -17.34 6.72
N ALA A 117 -10.20 -18.44 7.18
CA ALA A 117 -9.08 -19.10 6.53
C ALA A 117 -9.44 -19.59 5.11
N VAL A 118 -10.61 -20.22 4.96
CA VAL A 118 -11.10 -20.66 3.63
C VAL A 118 -11.29 -19.47 2.71
N GLY A 119 -11.92 -18.38 3.16
CA GLY A 119 -12.04 -17.16 2.38
C GLY A 119 -10.70 -16.63 1.89
N GLY A 120 -9.71 -16.57 2.78
CA GLY A 120 -8.34 -16.18 2.45
C GLY A 120 -7.65 -17.12 1.48
N LEU A 121 -7.80 -18.42 1.66
CA LEU A 121 -7.23 -19.44 0.75
C LEU A 121 -7.85 -19.35 -0.64
N VAL A 122 -9.17 -19.16 -0.75
CA VAL A 122 -9.87 -18.98 -2.02
C VAL A 122 -9.32 -17.74 -2.74
N MET A 123 -9.15 -16.61 -2.05
CA MET A 123 -8.58 -15.41 -2.66
C MET A 123 -7.12 -15.60 -3.06
N THR A 124 -6.32 -16.25 -2.23
CA THR A 124 -4.91 -16.55 -2.55
C THR A 124 -4.79 -17.42 -3.80
N GLY A 125 -5.57 -18.49 -3.88
CA GLY A 125 -5.64 -19.36 -5.05
C GLY A 125 -6.07 -18.59 -6.29
N TRP A 126 -7.09 -17.77 -6.18
CA TRP A 126 -7.55 -16.93 -7.28
C TRP A 126 -6.48 -15.95 -7.76
N PHE A 127 -5.84 -15.25 -6.83
CA PHE A 127 -4.74 -14.32 -7.15
C PHE A 127 -3.59 -15.04 -7.87
N ALA A 128 -3.25 -16.26 -7.46
CA ALA A 128 -2.21 -17.07 -8.07
C ALA A 128 -2.54 -17.50 -9.51
N THR A 129 -3.83 -17.78 -9.81
CA THR A 129 -4.26 -18.16 -11.17
C THR A 129 -4.26 -17.01 -12.16
N GLY A 130 -4.36 -15.77 -11.69
CA GLY A 130 -4.50 -14.58 -12.53
C GLY A 130 -5.82 -14.45 -13.27
N VAL A 131 -6.78 -15.35 -13.03
CA VAL A 131 -8.12 -15.29 -13.64
C VAL A 131 -8.82 -14.01 -13.20
N LEU A 132 -9.44 -13.29 -14.16
CA LEU A 132 -10.08 -11.99 -13.94
C LEU A 132 -9.17 -10.93 -13.34
N HIS A 133 -7.84 -11.04 -13.50
CA HIS A 133 -6.85 -10.09 -12.96
C HIS A 133 -7.22 -8.62 -13.19
N ARG A 134 -7.70 -8.27 -14.40
CA ARG A 134 -8.09 -6.88 -14.72
C ARG A 134 -9.28 -6.38 -13.89
N TRP A 135 -10.25 -7.24 -13.59
CA TRP A 135 -11.41 -6.90 -12.78
C TRP A 135 -11.01 -6.69 -11.32
N PHE A 136 -10.22 -7.61 -10.77
CA PHE A 136 -9.71 -7.46 -9.40
C PHE A 136 -8.78 -6.25 -9.26
N LEU A 137 -7.94 -5.99 -10.28
CA LEU A 137 -7.11 -4.78 -10.29
C LEU A 137 -7.98 -3.52 -10.31
N LEU A 138 -9.04 -3.48 -11.13
CA LEU A 138 -9.98 -2.36 -11.14
C LEU A 138 -10.66 -2.17 -9.77
N MET A 139 -11.10 -3.28 -9.14
CA MET A 139 -11.69 -3.22 -7.79
C MET A 139 -10.68 -2.73 -6.74
N TYR A 140 -9.43 -3.16 -6.85
CA TYR A 140 -8.37 -2.68 -5.96
C TYR A 140 -8.13 -1.18 -6.16
N VAL A 141 -7.96 -0.72 -7.41
CA VAL A 141 -7.76 0.70 -7.71
C VAL A 141 -8.97 1.52 -7.26
N LEU A 142 -10.19 1.05 -7.49
CA LEU A 142 -11.40 1.72 -7.00
C LEU A 142 -11.39 1.88 -5.47
N GLY A 143 -11.13 0.80 -4.72
CA GLY A 143 -11.05 0.84 -3.26
C GLY A 143 -9.91 1.75 -2.77
N HIS A 144 -8.78 1.78 -3.48
CA HIS A 144 -7.62 2.63 -3.21
C HIS A 144 -7.99 4.11 -3.33
N GLU A 145 -8.53 4.53 -4.48
CA GLU A 145 -8.91 5.93 -4.71
C GLU A 145 -10.07 6.39 -3.82
N LEU A 146 -11.04 5.50 -3.54
CA LEU A 146 -12.12 5.80 -2.60
C LEU A 146 -11.59 5.98 -1.16
N THR A 147 -10.58 5.23 -0.77
CA THR A 147 -9.95 5.40 0.55
C THR A 147 -9.28 6.77 0.65
N HIS A 148 -8.51 7.17 -0.37
CA HIS A 148 -7.98 8.53 -0.43
C HIS A 148 -9.09 9.58 -0.30
N ALA A 149 -10.18 9.45 -1.07
CA ALA A 149 -11.29 10.39 -1.05
C ALA A 149 -11.95 10.48 0.35
N ILE A 150 -12.18 9.34 1.01
CA ILE A 150 -12.73 9.31 2.38
C ILE A 150 -11.79 10.05 3.35
N PHE A 151 -10.50 9.80 3.29
CA PHE A 151 -9.55 10.48 4.18
C PHE A 151 -9.43 11.98 3.86
N VAL A 152 -9.51 12.38 2.59
CA VAL A 152 -9.62 13.81 2.23
C VAL A 152 -10.82 14.45 2.91
N PHE A 153 -12.00 13.83 2.87
CA PHE A 153 -13.20 14.34 3.54
C PHE A 153 -13.06 14.33 5.06
N LEU A 154 -12.48 13.29 5.64
CA LEU A 154 -12.20 13.22 7.08
C LEU A 154 -11.33 14.39 7.55
N PHE A 155 -10.35 14.78 6.75
CA PHE A 155 -9.48 15.94 7.00
C PHE A 155 -10.09 17.27 6.49
N ARG A 156 -11.40 17.29 6.20
CA ARG A 156 -12.12 18.47 5.71
C ARG A 156 -11.54 19.04 4.42
N GLY A 157 -11.01 18.19 3.55
CA GLY A 157 -10.59 18.51 2.19
C GLY A 157 -11.75 18.41 1.18
N ARG A 158 -11.43 18.67 -0.07
CA ARG A 158 -12.36 18.54 -1.21
C ARG A 158 -11.67 17.74 -2.31
N VAL A 159 -12.39 16.80 -2.89
CA VAL A 159 -12.00 16.08 -4.09
C VAL A 159 -12.62 16.84 -5.27
N THR A 160 -11.80 17.21 -6.25
CA THR A 160 -12.23 17.98 -7.43
C THR A 160 -12.26 17.14 -8.70
N ASP A 161 -11.50 16.06 -8.75
CA ASP A 161 -11.51 15.09 -9.84
C ASP A 161 -11.26 13.69 -9.30
N PHE A 162 -11.84 12.67 -9.95
CA PHE A 162 -11.77 11.28 -9.56
C PHE A 162 -11.75 10.40 -10.80
N HIS A 163 -10.69 9.64 -10.98
CA HIS A 163 -10.54 8.73 -12.11
C HIS A 163 -10.09 7.35 -11.66
N VAL A 164 -10.73 6.31 -12.20
CA VAL A 164 -10.39 4.90 -11.93
C VAL A 164 -10.42 4.10 -13.22
N SER A 165 -9.37 3.37 -13.48
CA SER A 165 -9.26 2.45 -14.61
C SER A 165 -8.45 1.20 -14.23
N ALA A 166 -8.45 0.19 -15.09
CA ALA A 166 -7.61 -1.00 -14.90
C ALA A 166 -6.10 -0.71 -15.11
N GLU A 167 -5.76 0.45 -15.63
CA GLU A 167 -4.38 0.92 -15.86
C GLU A 167 -3.86 1.75 -14.67
N GLY A 168 -4.75 2.20 -13.78
CA GLY A 168 -4.46 3.03 -12.61
C GLY A 168 -5.60 4.00 -12.30
N GLY A 169 -5.48 4.73 -11.19
CA GLY A 169 -6.42 5.76 -10.77
C GLY A 169 -5.69 7.00 -10.27
N TYR A 170 -6.44 8.05 -10.04
CA TYR A 170 -6.00 9.24 -9.32
C TYR A 170 -7.18 10.01 -8.74
N ILE A 171 -6.90 10.76 -7.69
CA ILE A 171 -7.80 11.82 -7.22
C ILE A 171 -7.08 13.17 -7.25
N THR A 172 -7.81 14.22 -7.59
CA THR A 172 -7.33 15.60 -7.43
C THR A 172 -7.96 16.20 -6.18
N THR A 173 -7.13 16.70 -5.28
CA THR A 173 -7.58 17.19 -3.97
C THR A 173 -6.87 18.49 -3.60
N ASN A 174 -7.53 19.29 -2.76
CA ASN A 174 -6.94 20.50 -2.18
C ASN A 174 -6.18 20.24 -0.88
N LYS A 175 -6.09 19.00 -0.41
CA LYS A 175 -5.35 18.61 0.79
C LYS A 175 -4.60 17.31 0.56
N SER A 176 -3.33 17.29 0.94
CA SER A 176 -2.53 16.08 1.09
C SER A 176 -1.84 16.10 2.45
N ASN A 177 -1.72 14.95 3.08
CA ASN A 177 -0.88 14.68 4.24
C ASN A 177 -0.50 13.19 4.26
N LEU A 178 0.42 12.83 5.14
CA LEU A 178 0.92 11.46 5.28
C LEU A 178 -0.20 10.42 5.43
N LEU A 179 -1.25 10.70 6.21
CA LEU A 179 -2.36 9.78 6.42
C LEU A 179 -3.26 9.67 5.19
N ILE A 180 -3.54 10.77 4.51
CA ILE A 180 -4.29 10.75 3.25
C ILE A 180 -3.52 9.93 2.22
N ALA A 181 -2.21 10.21 2.05
CA ALA A 181 -1.38 9.54 1.05
C ALA A 181 -1.21 8.04 1.32
N LEU A 182 -1.11 7.62 2.58
CA LEU A 182 -0.81 6.23 2.93
C LEU A 182 -2.03 5.40 3.34
N SER A 183 -3.19 6.02 3.52
CA SER A 183 -4.40 5.30 4.00
C SER A 183 -4.79 4.08 3.15
N PRO A 184 -4.70 4.06 1.81
CA PRO A 184 -5.10 2.89 1.04
C PRO A 184 -4.23 1.66 1.27
N TYR A 185 -3.05 1.81 1.84
CA TYR A 185 -2.10 0.71 2.07
C TYR A 185 -2.33 0.00 3.42
N PHE A 186 -3.14 0.57 4.31
CA PHE A 186 -3.48 -0.06 5.58
C PHE A 186 -4.98 -0.15 5.86
N VAL A 187 -5.82 0.55 5.09
CA VAL A 187 -7.28 0.47 5.23
C VAL A 187 -7.84 -0.57 4.25
N PRO A 188 -8.33 -1.72 4.72
CA PRO A 188 -8.92 -2.74 3.87
C PRO A 188 -10.34 -2.34 3.46
N PHE A 189 -10.46 -1.46 2.47
CA PHE A 189 -11.72 -0.82 2.06
C PHE A 189 -12.88 -1.81 1.89
N TRP A 190 -12.66 -2.89 1.14
CA TRP A 190 -13.73 -3.86 0.87
C TRP A 190 -14.13 -4.66 2.12
N SER A 191 -13.20 -4.91 3.03
CA SER A 191 -13.53 -5.52 4.32
C SER A 191 -14.42 -4.62 5.17
N LEU A 192 -14.18 -3.30 5.15
CA LEU A 192 -15.05 -2.33 5.82
C LEU A 192 -16.44 -2.27 5.18
N VAL A 193 -16.52 -2.35 3.84
CA VAL A 193 -17.81 -2.43 3.13
C VAL A 193 -18.57 -3.69 3.53
N ILE A 194 -17.94 -4.85 3.58
CA ILE A 194 -18.54 -6.11 4.01
C ILE A 194 -19.01 -6.02 5.47
N ALA A 195 -18.18 -5.47 6.37
CA ALA A 195 -18.56 -5.27 7.76
C ALA A 195 -19.78 -4.34 7.91
N LEU A 196 -19.84 -3.25 7.13
CA LEU A 196 -20.99 -2.34 7.11
C LEU A 196 -22.26 -3.04 6.63
N VAL A 197 -22.18 -3.79 5.52
CA VAL A 197 -23.30 -4.57 4.99
C VAL A 197 -23.80 -5.58 6.03
N TYR A 198 -22.89 -6.26 6.71
CA TYR A 198 -23.24 -7.18 7.80
C TYR A 198 -23.96 -6.48 8.94
N VAL A 199 -23.45 -5.32 9.41
CA VAL A 199 -24.10 -4.55 10.49
C VAL A 199 -25.50 -4.15 10.09
N ILE A 200 -25.71 -3.66 8.87
CA ILE A 200 -27.04 -3.30 8.35
C ILE A 200 -27.96 -4.54 8.32
N ALA A 201 -27.48 -5.67 7.78
CA ALA A 201 -28.26 -6.91 7.75
C ALA A 201 -28.63 -7.40 9.15
N ARG A 202 -27.69 -7.36 10.09
CA ARG A 202 -27.89 -7.76 11.48
C ARG A 202 -28.92 -6.90 12.20
N LEU A 203 -28.95 -5.61 11.93
CA LEU A 203 -29.94 -4.68 12.50
C LEU A 203 -31.31 -4.81 11.82
N SER A 204 -31.37 -5.29 10.58
CA SER A 204 -32.60 -5.41 9.80
C SER A 204 -33.34 -6.74 10.02
N ILE A 205 -32.66 -7.78 10.51
CA ILE A 205 -33.20 -9.13 10.71
C ILE A 205 -33.43 -9.34 12.21
N ALA A 206 -34.66 -9.60 12.61
CA ALA A 206 -35.01 -9.75 14.01
C ALA A 206 -34.33 -10.97 14.68
N ASP A 207 -34.17 -12.07 13.94
CA ASP A 207 -33.46 -13.28 14.38
C ASP A 207 -32.46 -13.72 13.32
N PRO A 208 -31.26 -13.11 13.33
CA PRO A 208 -30.26 -13.36 12.28
C PRO A 208 -29.69 -14.78 12.44
N PRO A 209 -29.68 -15.56 11.33
CA PRO A 209 -29.18 -16.92 11.37
C PRO A 209 -27.65 -16.93 11.54
N ARG A 210 -27.13 -17.97 12.26
CA ARG A 210 -25.69 -18.18 12.42
C ARG A 210 -24.90 -18.20 11.10
N GLY A 211 -25.55 -18.62 10.01
CA GLY A 211 -24.96 -18.58 8.68
C GLY A 211 -24.55 -17.18 8.21
N LEU A 212 -25.19 -16.13 8.71
CA LEU A 212 -24.82 -14.74 8.41
C LEU A 212 -23.47 -14.39 9.06
N ASP A 213 -23.24 -14.82 10.30
CA ASP A 213 -21.97 -14.60 11.00
C ASP A 213 -20.81 -15.36 10.29
N LEU A 214 -21.04 -16.61 9.91
CA LEU A 214 -20.05 -17.41 9.18
C LEU A 214 -19.75 -16.84 7.78
N ALA A 215 -20.79 -16.32 7.09
CA ALA A 215 -20.60 -15.63 5.80
C ALA A 215 -19.78 -14.35 5.95
N LEU A 216 -19.94 -13.60 7.07
CA LEU A 216 -19.09 -12.46 7.38
C LEU A 216 -17.61 -12.87 7.44
N TYR A 217 -17.29 -13.90 8.27
CA TYR A 217 -15.90 -14.32 8.44
C TYR A 217 -15.28 -14.79 7.13
N GLY A 218 -16.00 -15.58 6.33
CA GLY A 218 -15.53 -16.01 5.02
C GLY A 218 -15.28 -14.82 4.06
N SER A 219 -16.21 -13.89 4.03
CA SER A 219 -16.08 -12.67 3.21
C SER A 219 -14.96 -11.75 3.69
N LEU A 220 -14.77 -11.62 5.01
CA LEU A 220 -13.65 -10.86 5.59
C LEU A 220 -12.31 -11.52 5.24
N GLY A 221 -12.20 -12.85 5.35
CA GLY A 221 -10.99 -13.57 4.95
C GLY A 221 -10.65 -13.33 3.49
N PHE A 222 -11.65 -13.40 2.60
CA PHE A 222 -11.47 -13.12 1.18
C PHE A 222 -11.04 -11.66 0.91
N THR A 223 -11.77 -10.69 1.44
CA THR A 223 -11.52 -9.26 1.16
C THR A 223 -10.28 -8.73 1.85
N TRP A 224 -9.94 -9.22 3.04
CA TRP A 224 -8.70 -8.91 3.71
C TRP A 224 -7.49 -9.43 2.92
N THR A 225 -7.54 -10.70 2.51
CA THR A 225 -6.47 -11.30 1.68
C THR A 225 -6.36 -10.61 0.33
N PHE A 226 -7.50 -10.21 -0.26
CA PHE A 226 -7.52 -9.36 -1.46
C PHE A 226 -6.75 -8.06 -1.24
N HIS A 227 -7.06 -7.32 -0.18
CA HIS A 227 -6.36 -6.08 0.15
C HIS A 227 -4.86 -6.32 0.33
N MET A 228 -4.46 -7.30 1.14
CA MET A 228 -3.05 -7.59 1.42
C MET A 228 -2.29 -8.04 0.17
N ALA A 229 -2.86 -8.95 -0.62
CA ALA A 229 -2.20 -9.47 -1.82
C ALA A 229 -1.94 -8.35 -2.85
N TRP A 230 -2.95 -7.50 -3.11
CA TRP A 230 -2.80 -6.39 -4.04
C TRP A 230 -1.90 -5.28 -3.50
N THR A 231 -1.98 -4.95 -2.22
CA THR A 231 -1.08 -3.99 -1.58
C THR A 231 0.37 -4.44 -1.67
N LEU A 232 0.67 -5.69 -1.28
CA LEU A 232 2.02 -6.25 -1.39
C LEU A 232 2.51 -6.34 -2.83
N TRP A 233 1.59 -6.62 -3.78
CA TRP A 233 1.91 -6.64 -5.20
C TRP A 233 2.18 -5.24 -5.77
N MET A 234 1.52 -4.20 -5.25
CA MET A 234 1.68 -2.81 -5.69
C MET A 234 2.86 -2.09 -5.03
N LEU A 235 3.18 -2.37 -3.77
CA LEU A 235 4.25 -1.71 -3.01
C LEU A 235 5.61 -1.63 -3.73
N PRO A 236 6.11 -2.70 -4.41
CA PRO A 236 7.39 -2.64 -5.12
C PRO A 236 7.33 -1.84 -6.43
N ARG A 237 6.13 -1.41 -6.86
CA ARG A 237 5.95 -0.60 -8.05
C ARG A 237 6.14 0.86 -7.73
N ASP A 238 6.36 1.66 -8.78
CA ASP A 238 6.56 3.08 -8.65
C ASP A 238 5.26 3.77 -8.20
N GLN A 239 5.13 4.00 -6.87
CA GLN A 239 3.97 4.61 -6.25
C GLN A 239 4.28 6.06 -5.87
N PRO A 240 3.56 7.06 -6.45
CA PRO A 240 3.74 8.46 -6.09
C PRO A 240 3.55 8.74 -4.60
N ASP A 241 2.54 8.10 -3.98
CA ASP A 241 2.18 8.26 -2.56
C ASP A 241 3.33 7.95 -1.61
N LEU A 242 4.10 6.90 -1.93
CA LEU A 242 5.26 6.50 -1.13
C LEU A 242 6.41 7.48 -1.28
N ARG A 243 6.58 8.04 -2.49
CA ARG A 243 7.68 8.97 -2.78
C ARG A 243 7.46 10.35 -2.20
N GLU A 244 6.22 10.84 -2.20
CA GLU A 244 5.87 12.17 -1.67
C GLU A 244 6.38 12.36 -0.23
N ASN A 245 6.29 11.31 0.59
CA ASN A 245 6.67 11.34 1.99
C ASN A 245 8.04 10.68 2.30
N GLY A 246 8.70 10.13 1.27
CA GLY A 246 9.92 9.33 1.39
C GLY A 246 9.64 7.85 1.66
N THR A 247 10.14 6.99 0.80
CA THR A 247 9.79 5.56 0.74
C THR A 247 10.01 4.83 2.07
N LEU A 248 11.13 5.08 2.77
CA LEU A 248 11.39 4.42 4.06
C LEU A 248 10.36 4.81 5.12
N LEU A 249 10.11 6.11 5.30
CA LEU A 249 9.13 6.58 6.27
C LEU A 249 7.73 6.03 5.93
N SER A 250 7.35 6.06 4.66
CA SER A 250 6.07 5.53 4.20
C SER A 250 5.91 4.04 4.52
N LEU A 251 6.92 3.22 4.25
CA LEU A 251 6.89 1.79 4.55
C LEU A 251 6.79 1.50 6.06
N VAL A 252 7.53 2.25 6.88
CA VAL A 252 7.47 2.12 8.35
C VAL A 252 6.10 2.52 8.88
N VAL A 253 5.53 3.61 8.37
CA VAL A 253 4.17 4.06 8.76
C VAL A 253 3.10 3.07 8.31
N ILE A 254 3.17 2.57 7.07
CA ILE A 254 2.25 1.54 6.56
C ILE A 254 2.32 0.29 7.43
N TYR A 255 3.54 -0.18 7.74
CA TYR A 255 3.73 -1.34 8.60
C TYR A 255 3.11 -1.12 9.99
N LEU A 256 3.45 0.01 10.63
CA LEU A 256 2.94 0.35 11.96
C LEU A 256 1.41 0.46 11.96
N ALA A 257 0.83 1.11 10.96
CA ALA A 257 -0.63 1.24 10.85
C ALA A 257 -1.32 -0.12 10.69
N ASN A 258 -0.76 -1.02 9.85
CA ASN A 258 -1.29 -2.38 9.68
C ASN A 258 -1.20 -3.18 10.98
N ILE A 259 -0.07 -3.16 11.71
CA ILE A 259 0.04 -3.91 12.96
C ILE A 259 -0.89 -3.34 14.05
N VAL A 260 -1.05 -2.02 14.14
CA VAL A 260 -2.01 -1.38 15.05
C VAL A 260 -3.44 -1.76 14.71
N LEU A 261 -3.77 -1.83 13.41
CA LEU A 261 -5.09 -2.30 12.97
C LEU A 261 -5.33 -3.77 13.38
N LEU A 262 -4.34 -4.65 13.19
CA LEU A 262 -4.42 -6.05 13.64
C LEU A 262 -4.60 -6.17 15.16
N VAL A 263 -3.88 -5.36 15.93
CA VAL A 263 -4.08 -5.26 17.40
C VAL A 263 -5.50 -4.83 17.73
N GLY A 264 -5.99 -3.80 17.06
CA GLY A 264 -7.37 -3.34 17.25
C GLY A 264 -8.38 -4.44 16.94
N LEU A 265 -8.23 -5.16 15.84
CA LEU A 265 -9.09 -6.28 15.46
C LEU A 265 -9.00 -7.42 16.47
N GLN A 266 -7.81 -7.78 16.95
CA GLN A 266 -7.62 -8.79 17.98
C GLN A 266 -8.34 -8.40 19.28
N CYS A 267 -8.24 -7.15 19.70
CA CYS A 267 -8.91 -6.67 20.89
C CYS A 267 -10.44 -6.65 20.72
N LEU A 268 -10.94 -6.22 19.55
CA LEU A 268 -12.37 -6.19 19.24
C LEU A 268 -12.99 -7.58 19.14
N ALA A 269 -12.23 -8.58 18.72
CA ALA A 269 -12.67 -9.97 18.64
C ALA A 269 -12.73 -10.67 20.00
N SER A 270 -12.22 -10.06 21.08
CA SER A 270 -12.29 -10.61 22.44
C SER A 270 -13.66 -10.38 23.07
N GLU A 271 -14.03 -11.23 24.04
CA GLU A 271 -15.30 -11.10 24.81
C GLU A 271 -15.40 -9.77 25.56
N ALA A 272 -14.27 -9.15 25.91
CA ALA A 272 -14.19 -7.88 26.63
C ALA A 272 -13.22 -6.92 25.96
N PRO A 273 -13.60 -6.25 24.84
CA PRO A 273 -12.71 -5.44 24.01
C PRO A 273 -11.92 -4.37 24.77
N LEU A 274 -12.58 -3.59 25.62
CA LEU A 274 -11.93 -2.52 26.39
C LEU A 274 -10.91 -3.07 27.40
N ARG A 275 -11.21 -4.20 28.03
CA ARG A 275 -10.28 -4.89 28.91
C ARG A 275 -9.06 -5.40 28.14
N SER A 276 -9.30 -6.03 26.98
CA SER A 276 -8.25 -6.52 26.10
C SER A 276 -7.32 -5.41 25.61
N MET A 277 -7.87 -4.24 25.24
CA MET A 277 -7.08 -3.06 24.86
C MET A 277 -6.22 -2.55 26.04
N ARG A 278 -6.77 -2.49 27.24
CA ARG A 278 -6.02 -2.09 28.43
C ARG A 278 -4.90 -3.08 28.76
N GLU A 279 -5.17 -4.37 28.70
CA GLU A 279 -4.19 -5.42 28.93
C GLU A 279 -3.08 -5.39 27.88
N PHE A 280 -3.44 -5.21 26.60
CA PHE A 280 -2.46 -5.01 25.53
C PHE A 280 -1.56 -3.82 25.83
N GLY A 281 -2.13 -2.68 26.23
CA GLY A 281 -1.33 -1.49 26.57
C GLY A 281 -0.36 -1.75 27.73
N MET A 282 -0.80 -2.43 28.79
CA MET A 282 0.07 -2.76 29.94
C MET A 282 1.21 -3.70 29.53
N GLU A 283 0.94 -4.71 28.70
CA GLU A 283 1.95 -5.64 28.18
C GLU A 283 2.92 -4.93 27.24
N TRP A 284 2.39 -4.05 26.39
CA TRP A 284 3.20 -3.25 25.49
C TRP A 284 4.22 -2.40 26.25
N PHE A 285 3.80 -1.72 27.33
CA PHE A 285 4.71 -0.95 28.17
C PHE A 285 5.76 -1.82 28.87
N ARG A 286 5.39 -3.03 29.34
CA ARG A 286 6.35 -3.98 29.92
C ARG A 286 7.38 -4.42 28.87
N HIS A 287 6.95 -4.78 27.69
CA HIS A 287 7.85 -5.16 26.59
C HIS A 287 8.73 -3.99 26.17
N ALA A 288 8.18 -2.77 26.07
CA ALA A 288 8.96 -1.58 25.75
C ALA A 288 10.07 -1.32 26.78
N ALA A 289 9.76 -1.45 28.08
CA ALA A 289 10.75 -1.30 29.15
C ALA A 289 11.84 -2.38 29.06
N THR A 290 11.45 -3.65 28.82
CA THR A 290 12.40 -4.76 28.69
C THR A 290 13.33 -4.57 27.50
N TRP A 291 12.78 -4.23 26.32
CA TRP A 291 13.59 -4.01 25.12
C TRP A 291 14.44 -2.74 25.22
N GLY A 292 13.95 -1.71 25.91
CA GLY A 292 14.71 -0.50 26.21
C GLY A 292 15.93 -0.79 27.09
N ASP A 293 15.76 -1.61 28.13
CA ASP A 293 16.86 -2.02 29.02
C ASP A 293 17.91 -2.88 28.28
N VAL A 294 17.45 -3.83 27.44
CA VAL A 294 18.34 -4.63 26.59
C VAL A 294 19.16 -3.73 25.64
N ALA A 295 18.49 -2.81 24.96
CA ALA A 295 19.15 -1.89 24.02
C ALA A 295 20.17 -1.00 24.74
N LEU A 296 19.82 -0.49 25.92
CA LEU A 296 20.72 0.36 26.73
C LEU A 296 21.97 -0.43 27.19
N ARG A 297 21.81 -1.66 27.66
CA ARG A 297 22.94 -2.54 28.04
C ARG A 297 23.88 -2.76 26.86
N HIS A 298 23.35 -3.14 25.71
CA HIS A 298 24.17 -3.33 24.51
C HIS A 298 24.89 -2.05 24.07
N ALA A 299 24.23 -0.88 24.15
CA ALA A 299 24.86 0.40 23.84
C ALA A 299 26.03 0.72 24.81
N VAL A 300 25.83 0.47 26.12
CA VAL A 300 26.87 0.68 27.15
C VAL A 300 28.04 -0.29 26.93
N ASP A 301 27.76 -1.57 26.63
CA ASP A 301 28.81 -2.56 26.42
C ASP A 301 29.61 -2.25 25.15
N TRP A 302 28.94 -1.78 24.09
CA TRP A 302 29.59 -1.35 22.87
C TRP A 302 30.50 -0.12 23.10
N LEU A 303 30.03 0.87 23.87
CA LEU A 303 30.83 2.04 24.24
C LEU A 303 32.05 1.66 25.06
N ARG A 304 31.92 0.74 26.02
CA ARG A 304 33.03 0.23 26.85
C ARG A 304 34.05 -0.53 26.00
N ALA A 305 33.58 -1.39 25.07
CA ALA A 305 34.47 -2.11 24.16
C ALA A 305 35.22 -1.16 23.21
N GLY A 306 34.53 -0.14 22.68
CA GLY A 306 35.11 0.89 21.82
C GLY A 306 36.13 1.75 22.56
N GLY A 307 35.86 2.16 23.82
CA GLY A 307 36.80 2.88 24.66
C GLY A 307 38.04 2.07 24.98
N ALA A 308 37.90 0.79 25.31
CA ALA A 308 39.03 -0.12 25.55
C ALA A 308 39.90 -0.33 24.29
N ALA A 309 39.30 -0.37 23.10
CA ALA A 309 40.03 -0.47 21.84
C ALA A 309 40.73 0.83 21.42
N ALA A 310 40.25 1.99 21.91
CA ALA A 310 40.85 3.30 21.67
C ALA A 310 41.97 3.67 22.70
N GLY A 311 42.22 2.81 23.70
CA GLY A 311 43.28 3.05 24.70
C GLY A 311 42.96 4.15 25.70
N LEU A 312 41.66 4.47 25.95
CA LEU A 312 41.17 5.41 26.97
C LEU A 312 40.77 4.68 28.25
#